data_1c3c66f5e17ffd292cee33732ed26183
#
_entry.id   1c3c66f5e17ffd292cee33732ed26183
#
_cell.length_a   1.000
_cell.length_b   1.000
_cell.length_c   1.000
_cell.angle_alpha   90.00
_cell.angle_beta   90.00
_cell.angle_gamma   90.00
#
_symmetry.space_group_name_H-M   'P 1'
#
loop_
_entity.id
_entity.type
_entity.pdbx_description
1 polymer ?
#
loop_
_entity_poly.entity_id
_entity_poly.type
_entity_poly.pdbx_seq_one_letter_code
_entity_poly.pdbx_strand_id
1 'polypeptide(L)'
;MTEDQLEQETLTWLQDVGYTHRYGPDIAFDGSSPERADYRQVVLPFRLREAINRLNPGIPVAAREDAIKQVTDLGIPSLLSANRAFHKLLVGGVPVQYQKDGETRGDFVRLIDWAHPEKNEWWAINQFTIKGPHKTRRPDIILFVNGLPLVLLELKNPADENANIWKAFDQIETYKEQIPDVFQYNEVLVISDGTDALMGSL
;
A
#
# COMPACT_ATOMS: atom_id res chain seq x y z
N MET A 1 12.92 10.07 -23.37
CA MET A 1 12.69 9.00 -22.38
C MET A 1 11.27 8.51 -22.60
N THR A 2 11.03 7.22 -22.68
CA THR A 2 9.67 6.64 -22.74
C THR A 2 9.12 6.48 -21.35
N GLU A 3 7.79 6.26 -21.21
CA GLU A 3 7.14 5.96 -19.91
C GLU A 3 7.77 4.73 -19.23
N ASP A 4 7.99 3.65 -20.02
CA ASP A 4 8.67 2.44 -19.51
C ASP A 4 10.10 2.73 -18.99
N GLN A 5 10.86 3.60 -19.68
CA GLN A 5 12.20 3.99 -19.23
C GLN A 5 12.13 4.77 -17.92
N LEU A 6 11.16 5.68 -17.78
CA LEU A 6 10.97 6.45 -16.55
C LEU A 6 10.55 5.53 -15.39
N GLU A 7 9.67 4.54 -15.65
CA GLU A 7 9.30 3.53 -14.66
C GLU A 7 10.54 2.75 -14.17
N GLN A 8 11.38 2.27 -15.08
CA GLN A 8 12.58 1.51 -14.73
C GLN A 8 13.61 2.35 -13.96
N GLU A 9 13.83 3.61 -14.35
CA GLU A 9 14.72 4.51 -13.62
C GLU A 9 14.18 4.81 -12.22
N THR A 10 12.87 5.05 -12.09
CA THR A 10 12.21 5.27 -10.79
C THR A 10 12.38 4.05 -9.88
N LEU A 11 12.21 2.83 -10.41
CA LEU A 11 12.45 1.60 -9.65
C LEU A 11 13.91 1.46 -9.20
N THR A 12 14.86 1.87 -10.05
CA THR A 12 16.29 1.86 -9.69
C THR A 12 16.58 2.82 -8.55
N TRP A 13 16.07 4.06 -8.60
CA TRP A 13 16.20 5.02 -7.51
C TRP A 13 15.55 4.55 -6.20
N LEU A 14 14.39 3.91 -6.29
CA LEU A 14 13.73 3.33 -5.11
C LEU A 14 14.58 2.21 -4.49
N GLN A 15 15.23 1.37 -5.31
CA GLN A 15 16.16 0.35 -4.81
C GLN A 15 17.38 0.97 -4.13
N ASP A 16 17.95 2.04 -4.67
CA ASP A 16 19.08 2.75 -4.10
C ASP A 16 18.78 3.34 -2.71
N VAL A 17 17.52 3.69 -2.44
CA VAL A 17 17.07 4.17 -1.13
C VAL A 17 16.49 3.08 -0.23
N GLY A 18 16.61 1.80 -0.62
CA GLY A 18 16.34 0.65 0.25
C GLY A 18 15.03 -0.10 -0.01
N TYR A 19 14.29 0.22 -1.07
CA TYR A 19 13.13 -0.58 -1.46
C TYR A 19 13.56 -1.87 -2.17
N THR A 20 12.86 -2.95 -1.89
CA THR A 20 12.97 -4.18 -2.68
C THR A 20 11.98 -4.12 -3.84
N HIS A 21 12.49 -4.17 -5.07
CA HIS A 21 11.63 -4.25 -6.24
C HIS A 21 10.96 -5.63 -6.37
N ARG A 22 9.66 -5.63 -6.67
CA ARG A 22 8.86 -6.80 -7.02
C ARG A 22 8.03 -6.50 -8.25
N TYR A 23 7.94 -7.48 -9.15
CA TYR A 23 7.09 -7.36 -10.34
C TYR A 23 5.67 -7.87 -10.02
N GLY A 24 4.66 -7.02 -10.23
CA GLY A 24 3.28 -7.29 -9.86
C GLY A 24 2.70 -8.60 -10.39
N PRO A 25 2.93 -8.97 -11.67
CA PRO A 25 2.52 -10.27 -12.21
C PRO A 25 3.13 -11.47 -11.50
N ASP A 26 4.38 -11.40 -11.03
CA ASP A 26 5.02 -12.52 -10.34
C ASP A 26 4.40 -12.81 -8.97
N ILE A 27 3.94 -11.77 -8.28
CA ILE A 27 3.31 -11.87 -6.96
C ILE A 27 1.78 -11.94 -7.00
N ALA A 28 1.18 -11.95 -8.18
CA ALA A 28 -0.25 -12.20 -8.36
C ALA A 28 -0.62 -13.63 -7.96
N PHE A 29 -1.90 -13.89 -7.70
CA PHE A 29 -2.39 -15.21 -7.27
C PHE A 29 -2.07 -16.33 -8.27
N ASP A 30 -1.92 -16.00 -9.55
CA ASP A 30 -1.57 -16.84 -10.66
C ASP A 30 -0.11 -16.69 -11.14
N GLY A 31 0.69 -15.93 -10.39
CA GLY A 31 2.11 -15.68 -10.66
C GLY A 31 3.05 -16.76 -10.13
N SER A 32 4.35 -16.55 -10.32
CA SER A 32 5.40 -17.48 -9.92
C SER A 32 5.67 -17.53 -8.41
N SER A 33 5.32 -16.45 -7.68
CA SER A 33 5.55 -16.30 -6.23
C SER A 33 4.38 -15.56 -5.56
N PRO A 34 3.18 -16.17 -5.49
CA PRO A 34 1.96 -15.48 -5.08
C PRO A 34 2.04 -14.92 -3.66
N GLU A 35 1.66 -13.64 -3.50
CA GLU A 35 1.56 -12.92 -2.22
C GLU A 35 0.11 -12.53 -1.89
N ARG A 36 -0.85 -12.80 -2.76
CA ARG A 36 -2.26 -12.49 -2.61
C ARG A 36 -3.16 -13.54 -3.27
N ALA A 37 -4.42 -13.64 -2.82
CA ALA A 37 -5.36 -14.68 -3.24
C ALA A 37 -6.14 -14.32 -4.51
N ASP A 38 -6.32 -13.03 -4.80
CA ASP A 38 -6.95 -12.53 -6.03
C ASP A 38 -6.56 -11.07 -6.32
N TYR A 39 -7.01 -10.53 -7.47
CA TYR A 39 -6.73 -9.15 -7.89
C TYR A 39 -7.50 -8.06 -7.12
N ARG A 40 -8.49 -8.39 -6.29
CA ARG A 40 -9.19 -7.44 -5.41
C ARG A 40 -8.40 -7.18 -4.12
N GLN A 41 -7.55 -8.14 -3.75
CA GLN A 41 -6.74 -8.03 -2.55
C GLN A 41 -5.60 -7.06 -2.78
N VAL A 42 -5.72 -5.86 -2.20
CA VAL A 42 -4.72 -4.77 -2.33
C VAL A 42 -3.67 -4.79 -1.23
N VAL A 43 -3.99 -5.36 -0.07
CA VAL A 43 -3.04 -5.63 1.02
C VAL A 43 -2.37 -6.97 0.77
N LEU A 44 -1.08 -7.10 1.09
CA LEU A 44 -0.35 -8.36 1.06
C LEU A 44 -0.44 -9.03 2.44
N PRO A 45 -1.37 -9.99 2.64
CA PRO A 45 -1.75 -10.43 3.99
C PRO A 45 -0.65 -11.20 4.71
N PHE A 46 0.16 -11.95 3.98
CA PHE A 46 1.28 -12.66 4.55
C PHE A 46 2.33 -11.66 5.09
N ARG A 47 2.67 -10.64 4.29
CA ARG A 47 3.65 -9.62 4.68
C ARG A 47 3.17 -8.80 5.88
N LEU A 48 1.89 -8.40 5.87
CA LEU A 48 1.29 -7.69 7.01
C LEU A 48 1.34 -8.54 8.29
N ARG A 49 0.99 -9.84 8.21
CA ARG A 49 1.04 -10.75 9.36
C ARG A 49 2.45 -10.91 9.90
N GLU A 50 3.45 -11.13 9.05
CA GLU A 50 4.85 -11.26 9.43
C GLU A 50 5.36 -9.98 10.11
N ALA A 51 5.03 -8.81 9.56
CA ALA A 51 5.39 -7.53 10.15
C ALA A 51 4.75 -7.34 11.53
N ILE A 52 3.44 -7.57 11.64
CA ILE A 52 2.72 -7.46 12.92
C ILE A 52 3.31 -8.41 13.96
N ASN A 53 3.65 -9.64 13.58
CA ASN A 53 4.28 -10.61 14.49
C ASN A 53 5.66 -10.14 14.96
N ARG A 54 6.46 -9.61 14.07
CA ARG A 54 7.80 -9.09 14.35
C ARG A 54 7.76 -7.85 15.25
N LEU A 55 6.84 -6.93 14.96
CA LEU A 55 6.75 -5.63 15.65
C LEU A 55 6.04 -5.70 17.01
N ASN A 56 5.26 -6.76 17.29
CA ASN A 56 4.43 -6.88 18.49
C ASN A 56 4.60 -8.22 19.20
N PRO A 57 5.84 -8.64 19.56
CA PRO A 57 6.07 -9.97 20.12
C PRO A 57 5.42 -10.18 21.51
N GLY A 58 5.11 -9.09 22.24
CA GLY A 58 4.48 -9.14 23.55
C GLY A 58 2.95 -9.29 23.54
N ILE A 59 2.31 -9.10 22.39
CA ILE A 59 0.84 -9.19 22.24
C ILE A 59 0.47 -10.61 21.79
N PRO A 60 -0.55 -11.25 22.40
CA PRO A 60 -0.97 -12.61 22.02
C PRO A 60 -1.37 -12.73 20.55
N VAL A 61 -1.13 -13.90 19.94
CA VAL A 61 -1.43 -14.16 18.53
C VAL A 61 -2.88 -13.85 18.18
N ALA A 62 -3.84 -14.25 19.02
CA ALA A 62 -5.25 -13.98 18.77
C ALA A 62 -5.57 -12.48 18.67
N ALA A 63 -4.95 -11.64 19.50
CA ALA A 63 -5.12 -10.19 19.45
C ALA A 63 -4.44 -9.57 18.22
N ARG A 64 -3.30 -10.12 17.79
CA ARG A 64 -2.64 -9.70 16.53
C ARG A 64 -3.49 -10.06 15.30
N GLU A 65 -4.11 -11.24 15.27
CA GLU A 65 -5.03 -11.63 14.20
C GLU A 65 -6.30 -10.77 14.18
N ASP A 66 -6.80 -10.36 15.35
CA ASP A 66 -7.89 -9.39 15.44
C ASP A 66 -7.51 -8.04 14.85
N ALA A 67 -6.30 -7.54 15.15
CA ALA A 67 -5.77 -6.32 14.54
C ALA A 67 -5.67 -6.41 13.01
N ILE A 68 -5.22 -7.55 12.47
CA ILE A 68 -5.17 -7.78 11.01
C ILE A 68 -6.57 -7.66 10.41
N LYS A 69 -7.59 -8.26 11.03
CA LYS A 69 -8.97 -8.16 10.55
C LYS A 69 -9.48 -6.72 10.56
N GLN A 70 -9.23 -5.97 11.65
CA GLN A 70 -9.62 -4.56 11.76
C GLN A 70 -8.98 -3.70 10.65
N VAL A 71 -7.74 -3.99 10.27
CA VAL A 71 -7.03 -3.26 9.20
C VAL A 71 -7.52 -3.66 7.82
N THR A 72 -7.77 -4.95 7.58
CA THR A 72 -8.14 -5.46 6.25
C THR A 72 -9.63 -5.34 5.93
N ASP A 73 -10.47 -5.10 6.93
CA ASP A 73 -11.91 -4.86 6.78
C ASP A 73 -12.34 -3.68 7.64
N LEU A 74 -12.21 -2.49 7.09
CA LEU A 74 -12.59 -1.25 7.78
C LEU A 74 -14.11 -1.08 7.91
N GLY A 75 -14.91 -1.74 7.06
CA GLY A 75 -16.38 -1.68 7.11
C GLY A 75 -16.97 -0.29 6.85
N ILE A 76 -16.22 0.65 6.26
CA ILE A 76 -16.61 2.05 6.06
C ILE A 76 -16.86 2.32 4.57
N PRO A 77 -18.12 2.61 4.13
CA PRO A 77 -18.42 2.77 2.71
C PRO A 77 -17.81 4.02 2.05
N SER A 78 -17.61 5.10 2.81
CA SER A 78 -17.04 6.34 2.27
C SER A 78 -15.52 6.22 2.18
N LEU A 79 -14.96 6.34 0.98
CA LEU A 79 -13.52 6.24 0.73
C LEU A 79 -12.71 7.17 1.64
N LEU A 80 -13.05 8.46 1.70
CA LEU A 80 -12.34 9.43 2.54
C LEU A 80 -12.43 9.09 4.03
N SER A 81 -13.59 8.59 4.47
CA SER A 81 -13.77 8.18 5.88
C SER A 81 -12.98 6.90 6.19
N ALA A 82 -12.94 5.95 5.27
CA ALA A 82 -12.14 4.72 5.40
C ALA A 82 -10.64 5.05 5.46
N ASN A 83 -10.17 5.91 4.55
CA ASN A 83 -8.77 6.36 4.54
C ASN A 83 -8.39 7.07 5.87
N ARG A 84 -9.22 7.99 6.36
CA ARG A 84 -8.98 8.65 7.65
C ARG A 84 -8.98 7.68 8.84
N ALA A 85 -9.86 6.67 8.80
CA ALA A 85 -9.88 5.63 9.83
C ALA A 85 -8.61 4.78 9.77
N PHE A 86 -8.20 4.36 8.58
CA PHE A 86 -6.94 3.64 8.38
C PHE A 86 -5.73 4.45 8.85
N HIS A 87 -5.63 5.73 8.46
CA HIS A 87 -4.54 6.62 8.89
C HIS A 87 -4.41 6.65 10.43
N LYS A 88 -5.53 6.70 11.16
CA LYS A 88 -5.50 6.65 12.64
C LYS A 88 -4.92 5.33 13.16
N LEU A 89 -5.29 4.21 12.54
CA LEU A 89 -4.75 2.89 12.90
C LEU A 89 -3.26 2.79 12.55
N LEU A 90 -2.85 3.35 11.41
CA LEU A 90 -1.46 3.35 10.95
C LEU A 90 -0.55 4.11 11.91
N VAL A 91 -0.97 5.30 12.33
CA VAL A 91 -0.16 6.20 13.19
C VAL A 91 -0.26 5.81 14.66
N GLY A 92 -1.47 5.51 15.14
CA GLY A 92 -1.75 5.26 16.55
C GLY A 92 -1.64 3.80 16.98
N GLY A 93 -1.56 2.87 16.02
CA GLY A 93 -1.70 1.44 16.26
C GLY A 93 -3.17 1.00 16.33
N VAL A 94 -3.39 -0.30 16.18
CA VAL A 94 -4.71 -0.93 16.18
C VAL A 94 -5.08 -1.32 17.62
N PRO A 95 -6.16 -0.78 18.19
CA PRO A 95 -6.55 -1.11 19.56
C PRO A 95 -7.05 -2.56 19.64
N VAL A 96 -6.52 -3.31 20.59
CA VAL A 96 -6.91 -4.70 20.86
C VAL A 96 -7.13 -4.93 22.35
N GLN A 97 -7.96 -5.92 22.68
CA GLN A 97 -8.17 -6.39 24.05
C GLN A 97 -7.93 -7.89 24.12
N TYR A 98 -7.30 -8.35 25.19
CA TYR A 98 -7.03 -9.77 25.41
C TYR A 98 -6.95 -10.11 26.91
N GLN A 99 -7.08 -11.39 27.24
CA GLN A 99 -6.92 -11.88 28.60
C GLN A 99 -5.46 -12.24 28.85
N LYS A 100 -4.90 -11.76 29.97
CA LYS A 100 -3.60 -12.12 30.47
C LYS A 100 -3.63 -12.21 32.00
N ASP A 101 -3.20 -13.34 32.53
CA ASP A 101 -3.15 -13.60 33.98
C ASP A 101 -4.52 -13.43 34.69
N GLY A 102 -5.64 -13.72 33.97
CA GLY A 102 -7.01 -13.57 34.48
C GLY A 102 -7.58 -12.14 34.38
N GLU A 103 -6.81 -11.17 33.88
CA GLU A 103 -7.24 -9.79 33.72
C GLU A 103 -7.43 -9.42 32.23
N THR A 104 -8.38 -8.55 31.94
CA THR A 104 -8.52 -7.94 30.61
C THR A 104 -7.50 -6.82 30.44
N ARG A 105 -6.67 -6.92 29.43
CA ARG A 105 -5.68 -5.91 29.05
C ARG A 105 -6.01 -5.30 27.70
N GLY A 106 -5.84 -3.97 27.59
CA GLY A 106 -5.85 -3.25 26.32
C GLY A 106 -4.43 -2.95 25.86
N ASP A 107 -4.21 -3.01 24.54
CA ASP A 107 -2.93 -2.68 23.94
C ASP A 107 -3.13 -2.13 22.52
N PHE A 108 -2.07 -1.64 21.89
CA PHE A 108 -2.06 -1.15 20.51
C PHE A 108 -1.09 -1.97 19.66
N VAL A 109 -1.61 -2.63 18.64
CA VAL A 109 -0.79 -3.37 17.66
C VAL A 109 -0.20 -2.38 16.66
N ARG A 110 1.12 -2.28 16.63
CA ARG A 110 1.85 -1.43 15.68
C ARG A 110 1.88 -2.08 14.30
N LEU A 111 1.56 -1.29 13.29
CA LEU A 111 1.65 -1.66 11.88
C LEU A 111 3.00 -1.28 11.27
N ILE A 112 3.61 -0.20 11.78
CA ILE A 112 4.89 0.35 11.35
C ILE A 112 5.75 0.64 12.58
N ASP A 113 7.05 0.41 12.50
CA ASP A 113 8.02 0.91 13.46
C ASP A 113 8.56 2.26 12.96
N TRP A 114 8.02 3.34 13.50
CA TRP A 114 8.41 4.71 13.13
C TRP A 114 9.77 5.11 13.71
N ALA A 115 10.15 4.52 14.85
CA ALA A 115 11.40 4.82 15.53
C ALA A 115 12.60 4.12 14.87
N HIS A 116 12.35 2.96 14.25
CA HIS A 116 13.36 2.15 13.60
C HIS A 116 12.87 1.73 12.21
N PRO A 117 12.92 2.63 11.21
CA PRO A 117 12.42 2.38 9.86
C PRO A 117 13.02 1.14 9.20
N GLU A 118 14.26 0.79 9.55
CA GLU A 118 14.97 -0.40 9.06
C GLU A 118 14.34 -1.72 9.50
N LYS A 119 13.45 -1.70 10.49
CA LYS A 119 12.69 -2.88 10.91
C LYS A 119 11.44 -3.13 10.08
N ASN A 120 11.07 -2.20 9.23
CA ASN A 120 9.96 -2.39 8.31
C ASN A 120 10.44 -3.04 7.01
N GLU A 121 9.52 -3.67 6.31
CA GLU A 121 9.74 -4.21 4.98
C GLU A 121 9.25 -3.20 3.94
N TRP A 122 10.12 -2.82 3.00
CA TRP A 122 9.87 -1.80 2.00
C TRP A 122 9.88 -2.43 0.61
N TRP A 123 8.74 -2.45 -0.07
CA TRP A 123 8.62 -2.96 -1.43
C TRP A 123 8.14 -1.90 -2.40
N ALA A 124 8.81 -1.80 -3.56
CA ALA A 124 8.34 -1.07 -4.72
C ALA A 124 7.79 -2.10 -5.74
N ILE A 125 6.50 -2.03 -6.02
CA ILE A 125 5.83 -2.99 -6.89
C ILE A 125 5.31 -2.25 -8.10
N ASN A 126 5.83 -2.58 -9.28
CA ASN A 126 5.31 -2.08 -10.54
C ASN A 126 4.29 -3.05 -11.15
N GLN A 127 3.43 -2.53 -12.01
CA GLN A 127 2.45 -3.31 -12.76
C GLN A 127 1.51 -4.14 -11.85
N PHE A 128 1.17 -3.63 -10.67
CA PHE A 128 0.29 -4.29 -9.71
C PHE A 128 -1.16 -4.21 -10.16
N THR A 129 -1.69 -5.30 -10.70
CA THR A 129 -3.06 -5.36 -11.22
C THR A 129 -4.07 -5.32 -10.07
N ILE A 130 -5.04 -4.42 -10.12
CA ILE A 130 -6.13 -4.29 -9.13
C ILE A 130 -7.46 -4.41 -9.85
N LYS A 131 -8.33 -5.31 -9.35
CA LYS A 131 -9.69 -5.50 -9.84
C LYS A 131 -10.67 -4.79 -8.90
N GLY A 132 -11.19 -3.67 -9.35
CA GLY A 132 -12.26 -2.97 -8.66
C GLY A 132 -13.66 -3.52 -8.98
N PRO A 133 -14.73 -2.83 -8.56
CA PRO A 133 -16.10 -3.28 -8.76
C PRO A 133 -16.48 -3.49 -10.23
N HIS A 134 -16.00 -2.62 -11.13
CA HIS A 134 -16.39 -2.62 -12.54
C HIS A 134 -15.22 -2.63 -13.51
N LYS A 135 -14.03 -2.30 -13.07
CA LYS A 135 -12.83 -2.15 -13.91
C LYS A 135 -11.63 -2.80 -13.25
N THR A 136 -10.69 -3.20 -14.09
CA THR A 136 -9.35 -3.62 -13.67
C THR A 136 -8.38 -2.53 -14.08
N ARG A 137 -7.48 -2.14 -13.16
CA ARG A 137 -6.46 -1.13 -13.37
C ARG A 137 -5.10 -1.61 -12.90
N ARG A 138 -4.09 -0.93 -13.35
CA ARG A 138 -2.70 -1.29 -13.08
C ARG A 138 -1.88 0.00 -12.99
N PRO A 139 -1.80 0.60 -11.80
CA PRO A 139 -0.92 1.74 -11.55
C PRO A 139 0.54 1.40 -11.86
N ASP A 140 1.33 2.40 -12.23
CA ASP A 140 2.71 2.19 -12.62
C ASP A 140 3.53 1.61 -11.47
N ILE A 141 3.56 2.29 -10.31
CA ILE A 141 4.27 1.80 -9.13
C ILE A 141 3.42 2.02 -7.87
N ILE A 142 3.40 1.02 -6.99
CA ILE A 142 2.85 1.14 -5.63
C ILE A 142 3.95 0.80 -4.63
N LEU A 143 4.16 1.67 -3.64
CA LEU A 143 5.09 1.39 -2.54
C LEU A 143 4.34 0.78 -1.37
N PHE A 144 4.83 -0.37 -0.96
CA PHE A 144 4.31 -1.12 0.17
C PHE A 144 5.23 -0.99 1.36
N VAL A 145 4.66 -0.79 2.53
CA VAL A 145 5.36 -0.89 3.80
C VAL A 145 4.68 -1.98 4.63
N ASN A 146 5.41 -3.00 5.00
CA ASN A 146 4.87 -4.12 5.77
C ASN A 146 3.61 -4.76 5.13
N GLY A 147 3.55 -4.79 3.78
CA GLY A 147 2.41 -5.33 3.04
C GLY A 147 1.22 -4.38 2.88
N LEU A 148 1.31 -3.14 3.32
CA LEU A 148 0.29 -2.10 3.18
C LEU A 148 0.63 -1.16 2.00
N PRO A 149 -0.29 -0.91 1.03
CA PRO A 149 -0.04 -0.08 -0.15
C PRO A 149 -0.17 1.42 0.19
N LEU A 150 0.90 2.02 0.70
CA LEU A 150 0.85 3.36 1.26
C LEU A 150 1.07 4.49 0.25
N VAL A 151 1.82 4.24 -0.83
CA VAL A 151 2.12 5.28 -1.84
C VAL A 151 1.78 4.75 -3.23
N LEU A 152 1.11 5.57 -4.03
CA LEU A 152 0.84 5.27 -5.45
C LEU A 152 1.54 6.32 -6.30
N LEU A 153 2.32 5.85 -7.28
CA LEU A 153 2.98 6.68 -8.27
C LEU A 153 2.35 6.43 -9.64
N GLU A 154 2.04 7.51 -10.34
CA GLU A 154 1.61 7.51 -11.73
C GLU A 154 2.57 8.36 -12.55
N LEU A 155 3.09 7.77 -13.63
CA LEU A 155 4.16 8.33 -14.45
C LEU A 155 3.62 8.64 -15.85
N LYS A 156 4.15 9.67 -16.48
CA LYS A 156 3.83 10.03 -17.87
C LYS A 156 5.09 10.27 -18.68
N ASN A 157 4.98 10.04 -19.97
CA ASN A 157 6.10 10.24 -20.90
C ASN A 157 6.39 11.74 -21.09
N PRO A 158 7.57 12.24 -20.73
CA PRO A 158 7.92 13.65 -20.92
C PRO A 158 8.07 14.04 -22.40
N ALA A 159 8.25 13.08 -23.30
CA ALA A 159 8.41 13.34 -24.75
C ALA A 159 7.07 13.42 -25.49
N ASP A 160 5.95 13.14 -24.86
CA ASP A 160 4.61 13.27 -25.47
C ASP A 160 4.06 14.66 -25.15
N GLU A 161 4.00 15.55 -26.12
CA GLU A 161 3.43 16.90 -25.99
C GLU A 161 1.99 16.91 -25.46
N ASN A 162 1.29 15.78 -25.56
CA ASN A 162 -0.05 15.58 -25.05
C ASN A 162 -0.12 14.85 -23.70
N ALA A 163 0.98 14.24 -23.21
CA ALA A 163 1.05 13.56 -21.93
C ALA A 163 1.81 14.45 -20.94
N ASN A 164 1.10 15.26 -20.18
CA ASN A 164 1.66 16.08 -19.13
C ASN A 164 1.27 15.56 -17.75
N ILE A 165 1.86 16.12 -16.73
CA ILE A 165 1.61 15.77 -15.33
C ILE A 165 0.12 15.81 -14.94
N TRP A 166 -0.69 16.65 -15.58
CA TRP A 166 -2.13 16.74 -15.31
C TRP A 166 -2.91 15.53 -15.84
N LYS A 167 -2.43 14.85 -16.87
CA LYS A 167 -3.01 13.57 -17.30
C LYS A 167 -2.75 12.44 -16.29
N ALA A 168 -1.60 12.47 -15.62
CA ALA A 168 -1.35 11.58 -14.50
C ALA A 168 -2.33 11.86 -13.34
N PHE A 169 -2.60 13.13 -13.05
CA PHE A 169 -3.61 13.53 -12.08
C PHE A 169 -5.02 13.00 -12.45
N ASP A 170 -5.48 13.25 -13.67
CA ASP A 170 -6.79 12.77 -14.16
C ASP A 170 -6.89 11.24 -14.10
N GLN A 171 -5.78 10.55 -14.32
CA GLN A 171 -5.71 9.08 -14.21
C GLN A 171 -5.87 8.62 -12.78
N ILE A 172 -5.24 9.29 -11.81
CA ILE A 172 -5.44 9.01 -10.37
C ILE A 172 -6.89 9.26 -9.96
N GLU A 173 -7.52 10.36 -10.40
CA GLU A 173 -8.95 10.61 -10.12
C GLU A 173 -9.82 9.48 -10.68
N THR A 174 -9.52 9.02 -11.89
CA THR A 174 -10.19 7.84 -12.48
C THR A 174 -9.98 6.57 -11.65
N TYR A 175 -8.78 6.36 -11.09
CA TYR A 175 -8.50 5.20 -10.24
C TYR A 175 -9.27 5.25 -8.93
N LYS A 176 -9.45 6.42 -8.31
CA LYS A 176 -10.27 6.57 -7.10
C LYS A 176 -11.70 6.06 -7.27
N GLU A 177 -12.27 6.23 -8.48
CA GLU A 177 -13.61 5.73 -8.82
C GLU A 177 -13.62 4.23 -9.16
N GLN A 178 -12.58 3.74 -9.83
CA GLN A 178 -12.59 2.43 -10.46
C GLN A 178 -11.94 1.32 -9.61
N ILE A 179 -10.96 1.68 -8.77
CA ILE A 179 -10.24 0.76 -7.86
C ILE A 179 -10.11 1.39 -6.46
N PRO A 180 -11.23 1.79 -5.82
CA PRO A 180 -11.21 2.55 -4.57
C PRO A 180 -10.51 1.82 -3.41
N ASP A 181 -10.46 0.49 -3.43
CA ASP A 181 -9.94 -0.30 -2.32
C ASP A 181 -8.47 0.02 -1.98
N VAL A 182 -7.63 0.32 -2.97
CA VAL A 182 -6.23 0.69 -2.72
C VAL A 182 -6.13 2.06 -2.04
N PHE A 183 -7.04 2.97 -2.32
CA PHE A 183 -7.04 4.32 -1.76
C PHE A 183 -7.50 4.37 -0.30
N GLN A 184 -8.15 3.33 0.22
CA GLN A 184 -8.43 3.22 1.65
C GLN A 184 -7.14 3.18 2.48
N TYR A 185 -6.04 2.67 1.92
CA TYR A 185 -4.73 2.51 2.55
C TYR A 185 -3.71 3.56 2.12
N ASN A 186 -4.04 4.38 1.12
CA ASN A 186 -3.08 5.31 0.53
C ASN A 186 -2.85 6.52 1.42
N GLU A 187 -1.58 6.83 1.69
CA GLU A 187 -1.14 8.00 2.45
C GLU A 187 -0.58 9.10 1.53
N VAL A 188 0.06 8.70 0.43
CA VAL A 188 0.70 9.62 -0.50
C VAL A 188 0.43 9.23 -1.94
N LEU A 189 0.06 10.21 -2.75
CA LEU A 189 -0.06 10.13 -4.19
C LEU A 189 1.07 10.92 -4.82
N VAL A 190 1.74 10.34 -5.81
CA VAL A 190 2.81 10.99 -6.56
C VAL A 190 2.49 10.92 -8.04
N ILE A 191 2.61 12.02 -8.73
CA ILE A 191 2.55 12.09 -10.19
C ILE A 191 3.84 12.70 -10.71
N SER A 192 4.36 12.18 -11.82
CA SER A 192 5.57 12.72 -12.44
C SER A 192 5.57 12.47 -13.95
N ASP A 193 6.19 13.39 -14.69
CA ASP A 193 6.52 13.22 -16.11
C ASP A 193 8.04 13.11 -16.34
N GLY A 194 8.81 12.92 -15.27
CA GLY A 194 10.27 12.83 -15.32
C GLY A 194 10.98 14.19 -15.32
N THR A 195 10.26 15.28 -15.53
CA THR A 195 10.75 16.67 -15.43
C THR A 195 10.18 17.36 -14.21
N ASP A 196 8.86 17.25 -14.05
CA ASP A 196 8.13 17.75 -12.91
C ASP A 196 7.57 16.58 -12.08
N ALA A 197 7.40 16.83 -10.79
CA ALA A 197 6.75 15.90 -9.87
C ALA A 197 5.87 16.66 -8.87
N LEU A 198 4.68 16.13 -8.62
CA LEU A 198 3.78 16.64 -7.59
C LEU A 198 3.42 15.52 -6.63
N MET A 199 3.23 15.88 -5.38
CA MET A 199 2.85 14.97 -4.30
C MET A 199 1.65 15.53 -3.55
N GLY A 200 0.72 14.64 -3.19
CA GLY A 200 -0.48 14.98 -2.44
C GLY A 200 -1.03 13.79 -1.66
N SER A 201 -2.19 13.96 -1.08
CA SER A 201 -2.96 12.91 -0.40
C SER A 201 -4.37 12.83 -0.98
N LEU A 202 -5.14 11.84 -0.54
CA LEU A 202 -6.55 11.66 -0.91
C LEU A 202 -7.40 12.86 -0.51
#